data_f1afad302bd071031daca29d51fb33d5
#
_entry.id   f1afad302bd071031daca29d51fb33d5
#
_cell.length_a   1.000
_cell.length_b   1.000
_cell.length_c   1.000
_cell.angle_alpha   90.00
_cell.angle_beta   90.00
_cell.angle_gamma   90.00
#
_symmetry.space_group_name_H-M   'P 1'
#
loop_
_entity.id
_entity.type
_entity.pdbx_description
1 polymer ?
#
loop_
_entity_poly.entity_id
_entity_poly.type
_entity_poly.pdbx_seq_one_letter_code
_entity_poly.pdbx_strand_id
1 'polypeptide(L)' 'IKKYKGVRMRSWGSWVSEIRAPNQKTRIWLGSYSTAEAAARAYDVALLCLKGPQANLNFPTSSSSHH' A
#
# COMPACT_ATOMS: atom_id res chain seq x y z
N ILE A 1 1.14 -16.71 -6.48
CA ILE A 1 0.34 -15.52 -6.25
C ILE A 1 1.04 -14.61 -5.25
N LYS A 2 1.23 -13.37 -5.66
CA LYS A 2 1.86 -12.41 -4.78
C LYS A 2 0.87 -11.80 -3.83
N LYS A 3 1.33 -11.60 -2.61
CA LYS A 3 0.55 -10.89 -1.62
C LYS A 3 1.22 -9.57 -1.31
N TYR A 4 0.42 -8.53 -1.28
CA TYR A 4 0.92 -7.20 -0.98
C TYR A 4 0.40 -6.76 0.38
N LYS A 5 1.22 -5.98 1.08
CA LYS A 5 0.82 -5.45 2.37
C LYS A 5 -0.29 -4.43 2.18
N GLY A 6 -1.29 -4.50 3.04
CA GLY A 6 -2.37 -3.54 3.03
C GLY A 6 -3.39 -3.74 1.92
N VAL A 7 -3.31 -4.85 1.19
CA VAL A 7 -4.15 -5.10 0.03
C VAL A 7 -4.96 -6.36 0.25
N ARG A 8 -6.24 -6.31 -0.07
CA ARG A 8 -7.11 -7.48 -0.02
C ARG A 8 -8.02 -7.50 -1.23
N MET A 9 -8.36 -8.69 -1.68
CA MET A 9 -9.37 -8.83 -2.72
C MET A 9 -10.74 -8.82 -2.06
N ARG A 10 -11.57 -7.89 -2.47
CA ARG A 10 -12.91 -7.79 -1.91
C ARG A 10 -13.90 -8.65 -2.67
N SER A 11 -13.73 -8.68 -3.97
CA SER A 11 -14.52 -9.53 -4.84
C SER A 11 -13.73 -9.68 -6.13
N TRP A 12 -14.26 -10.48 -7.04
CA TRP A 12 -13.60 -10.68 -8.31
C TRP A 12 -13.31 -9.34 -8.98
N GLY A 13 -12.05 -9.09 -9.24
CA GLY A 13 -11.67 -7.88 -9.95
C GLY A 13 -11.73 -6.62 -9.13
N SER A 14 -11.90 -6.75 -7.82
CA SER A 14 -11.94 -5.58 -6.96
C SER A 14 -10.99 -5.78 -5.79
N TRP A 15 -10.04 -4.86 -5.65
CA TRP A 15 -9.01 -4.91 -4.62
C TRP A 15 -9.10 -3.65 -3.78
N VAL A 16 -8.95 -3.81 -2.49
CA VAL A 16 -9.02 -2.67 -1.58
C VAL A 16 -7.68 -2.47 -0.92
N SER A 17 -7.41 -1.22 -0.58
CA SER A 17 -6.17 -0.84 0.07
C SER A 17 -6.50 -0.11 1.36
N GLU A 18 -5.84 -0.52 2.43
CA GLU A 18 -6.01 0.06 3.76
C GLU A 18 -4.65 0.22 4.40
N ILE A 19 -4.54 1.17 5.30
CA ILE A 19 -3.31 1.36 6.04
C ILE A 19 -3.65 1.71 7.47
N ARG A 20 -2.79 1.30 8.39
CA ARG A 20 -2.94 1.66 9.79
C ARG A 20 -1.84 2.66 10.14
N ALA A 21 -2.25 3.81 10.62
CA ALA A 21 -1.30 4.82 11.02
C ALA A 21 -0.56 4.36 12.28
N PRO A 22 0.70 4.78 12.44
CA PRO A 22 1.45 4.44 13.65
C PRO A 22 0.70 4.91 14.90
N ASN A 23 0.72 4.07 15.93
CA ASN A 23 0.11 4.39 17.21
C ASN A 23 -1.39 4.56 17.13
N GLN A 24 -2.00 4.04 16.09
CA GLN A 24 -3.45 4.09 15.95
C GLN A 24 -3.98 2.70 15.73
N LYS A 25 -5.16 2.47 16.26
CA LYS A 25 -5.81 1.18 16.09
C LYS A 25 -6.72 1.15 14.91
N THR A 26 -7.08 2.31 14.39
CA THR A 26 -8.01 2.43 13.30
C THR A 26 -7.30 2.28 11.97
N ARG A 27 -7.93 1.57 11.07
CA ARG A 27 -7.43 1.47 9.70
C ARG A 27 -7.98 2.60 8.87
N ILE A 28 -7.16 3.08 7.96
CA ILE A 28 -7.55 4.14 7.06
C ILE A 28 -7.82 3.51 5.71
N TRP A 29 -9.02 3.69 5.21
CA TRP A 29 -9.41 3.20 3.90
C TRP A 29 -8.78 4.07 2.83
N LEU A 30 -8.09 3.46 1.88
CA LEU A 30 -7.42 4.20 0.81
C LEU A 30 -8.18 4.16 -0.50
N GLY A 31 -8.93 3.09 -0.74
CA GLY A 31 -9.72 3.04 -1.95
C GLY A 31 -9.86 1.65 -2.50
N SER A 32 -10.56 1.56 -3.63
CA SER A 32 -10.76 0.33 -4.37
C SER A 32 -10.10 0.44 -5.72
N TYR A 33 -9.56 -0.68 -6.20
CA TYR A 33 -8.77 -0.70 -7.43
C TYR A 33 -9.08 -1.96 -8.20
N SER A 34 -8.84 -1.94 -9.49
CA SER A 34 -9.13 -3.08 -10.34
C SER A 34 -8.02 -4.13 -10.34
N THR A 35 -6.85 -3.79 -9.80
CA THR A 35 -5.74 -4.74 -9.71
C THR A 35 -5.11 -4.67 -8.34
N ALA A 36 -4.49 -5.77 -7.95
CA ALA A 36 -3.76 -5.81 -6.68
C ALA A 36 -2.58 -4.84 -6.71
N GLU A 37 -1.93 -4.72 -7.85
CA GLU A 37 -0.78 -3.84 -7.98
C GLU A 37 -1.17 -2.39 -7.75
N ALA A 38 -2.29 -1.97 -8.32
CA ALA A 38 -2.73 -0.58 -8.10
C ALA A 38 -3.05 -0.32 -6.65
N ALA A 39 -3.71 -1.27 -5.99
CA ALA A 39 -4.00 -1.14 -4.57
C ALA A 39 -2.72 -1.08 -3.76
N ALA A 40 -1.73 -1.89 -4.13
CA ALA A 40 -0.46 -1.92 -3.41
C ALA A 40 0.30 -0.61 -3.58
N ARG A 41 0.22 0.01 -4.75
CA ARG A 41 0.87 1.29 -4.96
C ARG A 41 0.23 2.38 -4.13
N ALA A 42 -1.10 2.33 -3.99
CA ALA A 42 -1.78 3.29 -3.14
C ALA A 42 -1.33 3.13 -1.69
N TYR A 43 -1.19 1.89 -1.24
CA TYR A 43 -0.67 1.63 0.09
C TYR A 43 0.73 2.20 0.25
N ASP A 44 1.59 1.97 -0.73
CA ASP A 44 2.97 2.43 -0.66
C ASP A 44 3.05 3.96 -0.56
N VAL A 45 2.22 4.66 -1.33
CA VAL A 45 2.21 6.12 -1.28
C VAL A 45 1.80 6.60 0.10
N ALA A 46 0.76 5.99 0.66
CA ALA A 46 0.30 6.37 1.99
C ALA A 46 1.37 6.07 3.03
N LEU A 47 2.05 4.93 2.89
CA LEU A 47 3.08 4.55 3.84
C LEU A 47 4.26 5.51 3.79
N LEU A 48 4.63 5.95 2.59
CA LEU A 48 5.67 6.95 2.45
C LEU A 48 5.30 8.24 3.17
N CYS A 49 4.04 8.65 3.07
CA CYS A 49 3.60 9.85 3.77
C CYS A 49 3.67 9.69 5.26
N LEU A 50 3.44 8.49 5.76
CA LEU A 50 3.42 8.26 7.20
C LEU A 50 4.80 8.00 7.77
N LYS A 51 5.63 7.28 7.06
CA LYS A 51 6.92 6.86 7.60
C LYS A 51 8.12 7.44 6.87
N GLY A 52 7.91 8.06 5.75
CA GLY A 52 9.00 8.67 5.01
C GLY A 52 9.97 7.63 4.45
N PRO A 53 11.25 7.99 4.38
CA PRO A 53 12.23 7.14 3.70
C PRO A 53 12.43 5.77 4.34
N GLN A 54 11.92 5.57 5.54
CA GLN A 54 12.06 4.29 6.21
C GLN A 54 10.91 3.34 5.91
N ALA A 55 10.01 3.74 5.03
CA ALA A 55 8.86 2.92 4.70
C ALA A 55 9.30 1.65 4.00
N ASN A 56 8.70 0.54 4.41
CA ASN A 56 8.98 -0.76 3.81
C ASN A 56 7.91 -1.04 2.76
N LEU A 57 8.17 -0.63 1.54
CA LEU A 57 7.18 -0.61 0.48
C LEU A 57 6.97 -1.97 -0.17
N ASN A 58 5.79 -2.18 -0.76
CA ASN A 58 5.54 -3.35 -1.59
C ASN A 58 6.40 -3.31 -2.84
N PHE A 59 6.55 -2.12 -3.39
CA PHE A 59 7.38 -1.90 -4.57
C PHE A 59 8.51 -0.97 -4.18
N PRO A 60 9.62 -1.52 -3.69
CA PRO A 60 10.72 -0.66 -3.30
C PRO A 60 11.18 0.19 -4.46
N THR A 61 11.35 1.47 -4.19
CA THR A 61 11.78 2.38 -5.23
C THR A 61 13.28 2.53 -5.21
N SER A 62 13.96 1.41 -5.24
CA SER A 62 15.41 1.44 -5.22
C SER A 62 15.95 2.25 -6.37
N SER A 63 15.20 2.29 -7.45
CA SER A 63 15.59 3.09 -8.60
C SER A 63 15.69 4.56 -8.23
N SER A 64 14.90 4.99 -7.33
CA SER A 64 14.92 6.38 -6.92
C SER A 64 16.19 6.70 -6.15
N SER A 65 16.87 5.71 -5.72
CA SER A 65 18.12 5.96 -5.08
C SER A 65 19.22 6.09 -6.14
N HIS A 66 18.86 6.34 -6.62
CA HIS A 66 19.60 6.57 -7.20
C HIS A 66 19.98 7.26 -7.50
N HIS A 67 19.99 7.58 -7.41
CA HIS A 67 20.35 8.16 -7.79
C HIS A 67 20.76 8.54 -7.79
#